data_8d2b4ca698a257ef2e228f6bd5335947
#
_entry.id   8d2b4ca698a257ef2e228f6bd5335947
#
_cell.length_a   1.000
_cell.length_b   1.000
_cell.length_c   1.000
_cell.angle_alpha   90.00
_cell.angle_beta   90.00
_cell.angle_gamma   90.00
#
_symmetry.space_group_name_H-M   'P 1'
#
loop_
_entity.id
_entity.type
_entity.pdbx_description
1 polymer ?
#
loop_
_entity_poly.entity_id
_entity_poly.type
_entity_poly.pdbx_seq_one_letter_code
_entity_poly.pdbx_strand_id
1 'polypeptide(L)'
;MYKRQNIDSSKVKLGDDYGMMRHVLERRFSKEAIKNSKKYEKLPDLLVIDGGKGHYDLAKEILETKGLNEMELISIFKGEGRKESLDQIIYKNKKNFIDKNTPSFFFIQRIRDESHRYAIGAHKAKRKREMHSSELEPIEGLGRSRRKLLLNHFGSVKNIKNASAQDMMKVRGISKLLSEKIYAYFNG
;
A
#
# COMPACT_ATOMS: atom_id res chain seq x y z
N MET A 1 10.59 -6.48 -5.90
CA MET A 1 10.55 -5.11 -5.35
C MET A 1 9.10 -4.71 -5.08
N TYR A 2 8.75 -4.45 -3.82
CA TYR A 2 7.38 -4.09 -3.43
C TYR A 2 7.17 -2.59 -3.66
N LYS A 3 6.41 -2.20 -4.67
CA LYS A 3 6.02 -0.80 -4.85
C LYS A 3 4.74 -0.49 -4.09
N ARG A 4 4.81 0.52 -3.23
CA ARG A 4 3.66 1.06 -2.50
C ARG A 4 2.71 1.69 -3.50
N GLN A 5 1.54 1.09 -3.70
CA GLN A 5 0.49 1.66 -4.53
C GLN A 5 -0.58 2.29 -3.63
N ASN A 6 -0.76 3.59 -3.72
CA ASN A 6 -1.87 4.26 -3.05
C ASN A 6 -3.12 4.10 -3.92
N ILE A 7 -4.17 3.53 -3.35
CA ILE A 7 -5.47 3.46 -4.00
C ILE A 7 -6.10 4.85 -3.91
N ASP A 8 -6.55 5.37 -5.04
CA ASP A 8 -7.32 6.61 -5.08
C ASP A 8 -8.75 6.31 -4.66
N SER A 9 -9.07 6.65 -3.41
CA SER A 9 -10.37 6.39 -2.80
C SER A 9 -11.55 7.14 -3.47
N SER A 10 -11.26 8.11 -4.35
CA SER A 10 -12.30 8.77 -5.15
C SER A 10 -12.80 7.90 -6.31
N LYS A 11 -12.01 6.90 -6.72
CA LYS A 11 -12.28 6.05 -7.88
C LYS A 11 -12.79 4.66 -7.54
N VAL A 12 -12.74 4.26 -6.27
CA VAL A 12 -13.08 2.90 -5.84
C VAL A 12 -13.91 2.98 -4.55
N LYS A 13 -15.04 2.28 -4.52
CA LYS A 13 -15.88 2.19 -3.31
C LYS A 13 -15.16 1.39 -2.22
N LEU A 14 -15.38 1.79 -0.97
CA LEU A 14 -14.89 1.05 0.19
C LEU A 14 -15.51 -0.37 0.19
N GLY A 15 -14.66 -1.41 0.26
CA GLY A 15 -15.13 -2.81 0.22
C GLY A 15 -15.24 -3.42 -1.18
N ASP A 16 -14.92 -2.68 -2.24
CA ASP A 16 -14.84 -3.23 -3.60
C ASP A 16 -13.41 -3.71 -3.90
N ASP A 17 -13.11 -4.93 -3.47
CA ASP A 17 -11.78 -5.53 -3.63
C ASP A 17 -11.42 -5.74 -5.11
N TYR A 18 -12.40 -6.06 -5.94
CA TYR A 18 -12.20 -6.19 -7.40
C TYR A 18 -11.87 -4.86 -8.06
N GLY A 19 -12.64 -3.81 -7.76
CA GLY A 19 -12.36 -2.46 -8.25
C GLY A 19 -11.03 -1.92 -7.76
N MET A 20 -10.66 -2.18 -6.51
CA MET A 20 -9.34 -1.82 -5.97
C MET A 20 -8.21 -2.53 -6.72
N MET A 21 -8.35 -3.83 -6.96
CA MET A 21 -7.34 -4.61 -7.69
C MET A 21 -7.24 -4.15 -9.15
N ARG A 22 -8.38 -3.94 -9.83
CA ARG A 22 -8.42 -3.39 -11.21
C ARG A 22 -7.64 -2.07 -11.28
N HIS A 23 -7.97 -1.12 -10.42
CA HIS A 23 -7.30 0.17 -10.38
C HIS A 23 -5.79 0.08 -10.17
N VAL A 24 -5.35 -0.83 -9.28
CA VAL A 24 -3.92 -1.06 -9.01
C VAL A 24 -3.21 -1.64 -10.23
N LEU A 25 -3.78 -2.67 -10.85
CA LEU A 25 -3.17 -3.35 -11.99
C LEU A 25 -3.15 -2.47 -13.25
N GLU A 26 -4.26 -1.78 -13.56
CA GLU A 26 -4.33 -0.85 -14.69
C GLU A 26 -3.29 0.26 -14.59
N ARG A 27 -3.08 0.82 -13.38
CA ARG A 27 -2.08 1.84 -13.13
C ARG A 27 -0.66 1.26 -13.19
N ARG A 28 -0.44 0.06 -12.65
CA ARG A 28 0.88 -0.60 -12.67
C ARG A 28 1.34 -0.90 -14.08
N PHE A 29 0.42 -1.31 -14.93
CA PHE A 29 0.65 -1.70 -16.32
C PHE A 29 0.16 -0.65 -17.32
N SER A 30 0.05 0.62 -16.91
CA SER A 30 -0.22 1.71 -17.85
C SER A 30 0.99 1.94 -18.77
N LYS A 31 0.73 2.43 -20.00
CA LYS A 31 1.80 2.76 -20.96
C LYS A 31 2.80 3.75 -20.38
N GLU A 32 2.32 4.73 -19.61
CA GLU A 32 3.14 5.75 -18.93
C GLU A 32 4.00 5.11 -17.84
N ALA A 33 3.43 4.19 -17.04
CA ALA A 33 4.19 3.50 -15.98
C ALA A 33 5.27 2.60 -16.57
N ILE A 34 5.00 1.95 -17.70
CA ILE A 34 5.96 1.11 -18.42
C ILE A 34 7.07 1.97 -19.05
N LYS A 35 6.74 3.09 -19.71
CA LYS A 35 7.70 4.00 -20.32
C LYS A 35 8.57 4.73 -19.30
N ASN A 36 7.98 5.14 -18.16
CA ASN A 36 8.67 5.86 -17.09
C ASN A 36 9.38 4.93 -16.10
N SER A 37 9.27 3.62 -16.28
CA SER A 37 10.07 2.68 -15.51
C SER A 37 11.54 2.94 -15.83
N LYS A 38 12.31 3.34 -14.80
CA LYS A 38 13.75 3.56 -14.93
C LYS A 38 14.37 2.31 -15.58
N LYS A 39 15.42 2.52 -16.38
CA LYS A 39 16.17 1.56 -17.21
C LYS A 39 16.42 0.16 -16.60
N TYR A 40 16.08 -0.08 -15.33
CA TYR A 40 16.28 -1.32 -14.57
C TYR A 40 14.99 -1.96 -14.06
N GLU A 41 13.82 -1.37 -14.28
CA GLU A 41 12.55 -1.98 -13.88
C GLU A 41 11.92 -2.67 -15.10
N LYS A 42 12.41 -3.84 -15.42
CA LYS A 42 11.73 -4.74 -16.37
C LYS A 42 10.32 -5.07 -15.85
N LEU A 43 9.42 -5.35 -16.78
CA LEU A 43 8.16 -5.99 -16.43
C LEU A 43 8.49 -7.29 -15.68
N PRO A 44 7.70 -7.65 -14.65
CA PRO A 44 7.91 -8.91 -13.97
C PRO A 44 7.60 -10.07 -14.90
N ASP A 45 8.35 -11.15 -14.77
CA ASP A 45 8.10 -12.38 -15.52
C ASP A 45 6.87 -13.13 -14.97
N LEU A 46 6.55 -12.91 -13.69
CA LEU A 46 5.45 -13.57 -12.99
C LEU A 46 4.64 -12.57 -12.16
N LEU A 47 3.32 -12.59 -12.33
CA LEU A 47 2.35 -11.90 -11.46
C LEU A 47 1.69 -12.91 -10.52
N VAL A 48 1.80 -12.67 -9.22
CA VAL A 48 1.18 -13.49 -8.17
C VAL A 48 0.01 -12.72 -7.56
N ILE A 49 -1.18 -13.30 -7.58
CA ILE A 49 -2.41 -12.75 -7.01
C ILE A 49 -2.79 -13.54 -5.76
N ASP A 50 -3.06 -12.85 -4.66
CA ASP A 50 -3.70 -13.45 -3.48
C ASP A 50 -5.22 -13.32 -3.64
N GLY A 51 -5.87 -14.41 -4.04
CA GLY A 51 -7.31 -14.43 -4.31
C GLY A 51 -7.76 -15.61 -5.13
N GLY A 52 -9.07 -15.85 -5.15
CA GLY A 52 -9.69 -16.95 -5.88
C GLY A 52 -9.83 -16.71 -7.39
N LYS A 53 -10.67 -17.53 -8.03
CA LYS A 53 -10.89 -17.54 -9.48
C LYS A 53 -11.26 -16.16 -10.05
N GLY A 54 -12.15 -15.41 -9.38
CA GLY A 54 -12.56 -14.09 -9.86
C GLY A 54 -11.41 -13.08 -9.91
N HIS A 55 -10.49 -13.11 -8.93
CA HIS A 55 -9.29 -12.26 -8.94
C HIS A 55 -8.31 -12.67 -10.04
N TYR A 56 -8.18 -13.98 -10.27
CA TYR A 56 -7.37 -14.51 -11.37
C TYR A 56 -7.90 -14.04 -12.73
N ASP A 57 -9.21 -14.20 -12.96
CA ASP A 57 -9.84 -13.84 -14.24
C ASP A 57 -9.74 -12.33 -14.51
N LEU A 58 -9.95 -11.51 -13.48
CA LEU A 58 -9.77 -10.06 -13.57
C LEU A 58 -8.33 -9.68 -13.93
N ALA A 59 -7.35 -10.29 -13.26
CA ALA A 59 -5.94 -10.01 -13.56
C ALA A 59 -5.58 -10.44 -14.98
N LYS A 60 -6.06 -11.59 -15.43
CA LYS A 60 -5.87 -12.12 -16.77
C LYS A 60 -6.43 -11.18 -17.83
N GLU A 61 -7.70 -10.74 -17.66
CA GLU A 61 -8.37 -9.75 -18.55
C GLU A 61 -7.52 -8.48 -18.70
N ILE A 62 -6.98 -7.97 -17.58
CA ILE A 62 -6.18 -6.75 -17.63
C ILE A 62 -4.85 -6.99 -18.36
N LEU A 63 -4.17 -8.10 -18.12
CA LEU A 63 -2.92 -8.42 -18.81
C LEU A 63 -3.15 -8.56 -20.33
N GLU A 64 -4.21 -9.25 -20.75
CA GLU A 64 -4.60 -9.41 -22.15
C GLU A 64 -4.90 -8.05 -22.80
N THR A 65 -5.69 -7.20 -22.14
CA THR A 65 -6.03 -5.84 -22.61
C THR A 65 -4.80 -4.95 -22.77
N LYS A 66 -3.76 -5.17 -21.95
CA LYS A 66 -2.49 -4.42 -22.01
C LYS A 66 -1.47 -5.03 -22.97
N GLY A 67 -1.77 -6.17 -23.61
CA GLY A 67 -0.84 -6.89 -24.49
C GLY A 67 0.33 -7.54 -23.74
N LEU A 68 0.12 -7.93 -22.47
CA LEU A 68 1.14 -8.55 -21.60
C LEU A 68 0.95 -10.06 -21.48
N ASN A 69 0.65 -10.73 -22.59
CA ASN A 69 0.33 -12.16 -22.64
C ASN A 69 1.50 -13.08 -22.28
N GLU A 70 2.73 -12.58 -22.42
CA GLU A 70 3.95 -13.31 -22.06
C GLU A 70 4.20 -13.35 -20.55
N MET A 71 3.48 -12.53 -19.77
CA MET A 71 3.63 -12.51 -18.33
C MET A 71 2.89 -13.69 -17.70
N GLU A 72 3.64 -14.54 -17.00
CA GLU A 72 3.02 -15.65 -16.27
C GLU A 72 2.14 -15.14 -15.12
N LEU A 73 0.97 -15.75 -14.96
CA LEU A 73 -0.01 -15.38 -13.93
C LEU A 73 -0.35 -16.60 -13.08
N ILE A 74 -0.21 -16.45 -11.77
CA ILE A 74 -0.73 -17.40 -10.78
C ILE A 74 -1.60 -16.69 -9.75
N SER A 75 -2.63 -17.38 -9.28
CA SER A 75 -3.43 -16.94 -8.14
C SER A 75 -3.38 -17.98 -7.03
N ILE A 76 -3.25 -17.51 -5.80
CA ILE A 76 -3.14 -18.35 -4.63
C ILE A 76 -4.36 -18.08 -3.75
N PHE A 77 -5.04 -19.12 -3.30
CA PHE A 77 -6.20 -18.97 -2.43
C PHE A 77 -6.32 -20.18 -1.46
N LYS A 78 -7.01 -19.97 -0.36
CA LYS A 78 -7.32 -21.03 0.58
C LYS A 78 -8.46 -21.89 0.02
N GLY A 79 -8.27 -23.21 0.02
CA GLY A 79 -9.32 -24.15 -0.35
C GLY A 79 -10.54 -24.08 0.61
N GLU A 80 -11.69 -24.46 0.11
CA GLU A 80 -12.92 -24.60 0.89
C GLU A 80 -12.78 -25.82 1.83
N GLY A 81 -12.63 -25.57 3.13
CA GLY A 81 -12.58 -26.61 4.14
C GLY A 81 -11.83 -26.19 5.39
N ARG A 82 -12.52 -26.20 6.54
CA ARG A 82 -11.98 -25.74 7.83
C ARG A 82 -10.88 -26.60 8.45
N LYS A 83 -10.59 -27.79 7.93
CA LYS A 83 -9.68 -28.74 8.59
C LYS A 83 -8.31 -28.92 7.97
N GLU A 84 -8.11 -28.57 6.70
CA GLU A 84 -6.77 -28.56 6.09
C GLU A 84 -6.73 -27.51 5.00
N SER A 85 -6.15 -26.37 5.31
CA SER A 85 -5.92 -25.32 4.34
C SER A 85 -4.82 -25.72 3.36
N LEU A 86 -5.17 -26.53 2.38
CA LEU A 86 -4.37 -26.70 1.18
C LEU A 86 -4.46 -25.39 0.43
N ASP A 87 -3.36 -24.64 0.41
CA ASP A 87 -3.27 -23.51 -0.49
C ASP A 87 -3.39 -24.06 -1.91
N GLN A 88 -4.40 -23.58 -2.64
CA GLN A 88 -4.67 -23.94 -4.02
C GLN A 88 -4.10 -22.83 -4.90
N ILE A 89 -3.62 -23.23 -6.07
CA ILE A 89 -3.22 -22.26 -7.08
C ILE A 89 -4.07 -22.41 -8.34
N ILE A 90 -4.29 -21.28 -9.00
CA ILE A 90 -4.80 -21.26 -10.36
C ILE A 90 -3.65 -20.86 -11.27
N TYR A 91 -3.35 -21.73 -12.22
CA TYR A 91 -2.35 -21.52 -13.26
C TYR A 91 -2.91 -22.01 -14.59
N LYS A 92 -2.77 -21.21 -15.64
CA LYS A 92 -3.33 -21.50 -16.99
C LYS A 92 -4.80 -21.94 -16.94
N ASN A 93 -5.62 -21.22 -16.15
CA ASN A 93 -7.06 -21.47 -15.91
C ASN A 93 -7.37 -22.81 -15.21
N LYS A 94 -6.39 -23.56 -14.78
CA LYS A 94 -6.60 -24.84 -14.05
C LYS A 94 -6.31 -24.64 -12.57
N LYS A 95 -7.16 -25.22 -11.73
CA LYS A 95 -6.90 -25.34 -10.30
C LYS A 95 -5.90 -26.45 -10.10
N ASN A 96 -4.84 -26.17 -9.38
CA ASN A 96 -3.80 -27.12 -9.05
C ASN A 96 -3.59 -27.13 -7.54
N PHE A 97 -3.30 -28.28 -6.98
CA PHE A 97 -2.85 -28.45 -5.61
C PHE A 97 -1.34 -28.43 -5.61
N ILE A 98 -0.74 -27.69 -4.68
CA ILE A 98 0.69 -27.75 -4.48
C ILE A 98 0.94 -28.68 -3.31
N ASP A 99 1.79 -29.68 -3.52
CA ASP A 99 2.23 -30.53 -2.43
C ASP A 99 3.01 -29.71 -1.41
N LYS A 100 2.55 -29.75 -0.15
CA LYS A 100 3.12 -29.01 0.97
C LYS A 100 4.58 -29.33 1.24
N ASN A 101 5.06 -30.48 0.79
CA ASN A 101 6.44 -30.93 0.98
C ASN A 101 7.38 -30.49 -0.14
N THR A 102 6.94 -29.65 -1.07
CA THR A 102 7.77 -29.19 -2.17
C THR A 102 8.43 -27.85 -1.89
N PRO A 103 9.66 -27.61 -2.38
CA PRO A 103 10.30 -26.29 -2.31
C PRO A 103 9.44 -25.18 -2.92
N SER A 104 8.69 -25.48 -3.96
CA SER A 104 7.78 -24.54 -4.62
C SER A 104 6.66 -24.07 -3.68
N PHE A 105 6.11 -24.96 -2.86
CA PHE A 105 5.11 -24.59 -1.86
C PHE A 105 5.67 -23.60 -0.83
N PHE A 106 6.84 -23.90 -0.26
CA PHE A 106 7.49 -23.01 0.70
C PHE A 106 7.85 -21.65 0.09
N PHE A 107 8.28 -21.63 -1.16
CA PHE A 107 8.58 -20.40 -1.88
C PHE A 107 7.33 -19.53 -2.07
N ILE A 108 6.22 -20.13 -2.49
CA ILE A 108 4.95 -19.43 -2.69
C ILE A 108 4.39 -18.91 -1.36
N GLN A 109 4.42 -19.72 -0.31
CA GLN A 109 4.03 -19.27 1.03
C GLN A 109 4.86 -18.06 1.47
N ARG A 110 6.18 -18.13 1.30
CA ARG A 110 7.07 -17.02 1.67
C ARG A 110 6.75 -15.73 0.92
N ILE A 111 6.46 -15.81 -0.38
CA ILE A 111 6.03 -14.64 -1.16
C ILE A 111 4.73 -14.06 -0.58
N ARG A 112 3.75 -14.90 -0.30
CA ARG A 112 2.46 -14.50 0.26
C ARG A 112 2.61 -13.85 1.63
N ASP A 113 3.33 -14.49 2.54
CA ASP A 113 3.56 -13.99 3.90
C ASP A 113 4.29 -12.64 3.87
N GLU A 114 5.29 -12.50 3.02
CA GLU A 114 6.03 -11.25 2.86
C GLU A 114 5.15 -10.14 2.27
N SER A 115 4.31 -10.44 1.28
CA SER A 115 3.36 -9.51 0.71
C SER A 115 2.33 -9.05 1.75
N HIS A 116 1.81 -9.98 2.55
CA HIS A 116 0.87 -9.71 3.63
C HIS A 116 1.53 -8.88 4.75
N ARG A 117 2.75 -9.22 5.16
CA ARG A 117 3.55 -8.46 6.13
C ARG A 117 3.77 -7.03 5.66
N TYR A 118 4.10 -6.85 4.38
CA TYR A 118 4.29 -5.53 3.78
C TYR A 118 3.00 -4.71 3.77
N ALA A 119 1.87 -5.31 3.39
CA ALA A 119 0.56 -4.68 3.39
C ALA A 119 0.15 -4.23 4.81
N ILE A 120 0.25 -5.12 5.80
CA ILE A 120 -0.05 -4.80 7.21
C ILE A 120 0.86 -3.67 7.73
N GLY A 121 2.16 -3.72 7.44
CA GLY A 121 3.11 -2.68 7.82
C GLY A 121 2.74 -1.32 7.24
N ALA A 122 2.32 -1.29 5.97
CA ALA A 122 1.85 -0.08 5.31
C ALA A 122 0.56 0.48 5.94
N HIS A 123 -0.41 -0.37 6.27
CA HIS A 123 -1.64 0.03 6.96
C HIS A 123 -1.39 0.53 8.39
N LYS A 124 -0.51 -0.13 9.15
CA LYS A 124 -0.10 0.33 10.49
C LYS A 124 0.60 1.69 10.42
N ALA A 125 1.51 1.89 9.47
CA ALA A 125 2.21 3.17 9.29
C ALA A 125 1.25 4.29 8.85
N LYS A 126 0.26 3.98 8.01
CA LYS A 126 -0.79 4.95 7.61
C LYS A 126 -1.66 5.32 8.80
N ARG A 127 -2.21 4.35 9.55
CA ARG A 127 -3.01 4.59 10.75
C ARG A 127 -2.25 5.40 11.81
N LYS A 128 -0.99 5.05 12.05
CA LYS A 128 -0.14 5.80 12.98
C LYS A 128 0.02 7.26 12.58
N ARG A 129 0.21 7.55 11.27
CA ARG A 129 0.28 8.93 10.77
C ARG A 129 -1.05 9.67 10.89
N GLU A 130 -2.17 8.99 10.63
CA GLU A 130 -3.50 9.56 10.75
C GLU A 130 -3.84 9.87 12.22
N MET A 131 -3.56 8.97 13.15
CA MET A 131 -3.69 9.23 14.60
C MET A 131 -2.83 10.43 15.04
N HIS A 132 -1.56 10.47 14.61
CA HIS A 132 -0.70 11.61 14.96
C HIS A 132 -1.13 12.92 14.30
N SER A 133 -1.79 12.88 13.15
CA SER A 133 -2.34 14.10 12.55
C SER A 133 -3.59 14.59 13.28
N SER A 134 -4.35 13.71 13.93
CA SER A 134 -5.53 14.08 14.69
C SER A 134 -5.21 14.81 16.01
N GLU A 135 -4.06 14.49 16.64
CA GLU A 135 -3.61 15.23 17.84
C GLU A 135 -3.28 16.71 17.56
N LEU A 136 -2.95 17.05 16.31
CA LEU A 136 -2.68 18.42 15.87
C LEU A 136 -3.93 19.13 15.31
N GLU A 137 -5.03 18.41 15.19
CA GLU A 137 -6.27 18.93 14.58
C GLU A 137 -6.95 20.03 15.36
N PRO A 138 -6.99 20.00 16.72
CA PRO A 138 -7.60 21.06 17.51
C PRO A 138 -6.87 22.40 17.46
N ILE A 139 -5.64 22.45 16.95
CA ILE A 139 -4.84 23.68 16.94
C ILE A 139 -5.35 24.61 15.85
N GLU A 140 -5.95 25.71 16.25
CA GLU A 140 -6.50 26.72 15.36
C GLU A 140 -5.43 27.31 14.43
N GLY A 141 -5.72 27.38 13.13
CA GLY A 141 -4.79 27.86 12.12
C GLY A 141 -3.80 26.80 11.61
N LEU A 142 -3.76 25.61 12.21
CA LEU A 142 -2.92 24.51 11.79
C LEU A 142 -3.65 23.56 10.84
N GLY A 143 -3.94 24.00 9.61
CA GLY A 143 -4.61 23.21 8.59
C GLY A 143 -3.79 21.99 8.11
N ARG A 144 -4.46 21.08 7.38
CA ARG A 144 -3.91 19.78 6.94
C ARG A 144 -2.53 19.87 6.27
N SER A 145 -2.29 20.88 5.42
CA SER A 145 -1.02 21.06 4.74
C SER A 145 0.12 21.38 5.70
N ARG A 146 -0.11 22.30 6.65
CA ARG A 146 0.87 22.68 7.67
C ARG A 146 1.17 21.55 8.64
N ARG A 147 0.15 20.78 9.06
CA ARG A 147 0.31 19.55 9.88
C ARG A 147 1.23 18.55 9.18
N LYS A 148 1.02 18.33 7.87
CA LYS A 148 1.88 17.45 7.08
C LYS A 148 3.33 17.93 6.99
N LEU A 149 3.56 19.23 6.83
CA LEU A 149 4.90 19.81 6.78
C LEU A 149 5.62 19.68 8.12
N LEU A 150 4.95 19.95 9.24
CA LEU A 150 5.49 19.75 10.59
C LEU A 150 5.85 18.28 10.83
N LEU A 151 4.93 17.35 10.53
CA LEU A 151 5.18 15.92 10.69
C LEU A 151 6.32 15.40 9.81
N ASN A 152 6.48 15.95 8.62
CA ASN A 152 7.60 15.60 7.74
C ASN A 152 8.94 16.12 8.29
N HIS A 153 8.95 17.32 8.88
CA HIS A 153 10.16 17.93 9.43
C HIS A 153 10.59 17.28 10.75
N PHE A 154 9.66 17.12 11.69
CA PHE A 154 9.96 16.59 13.03
C PHE A 154 9.80 15.07 13.15
N GLY A 155 9.20 14.39 12.17
CA GLY A 155 9.00 12.94 12.11
C GLY A 155 7.86 12.41 12.98
N SER A 156 7.54 13.05 14.10
CA SER A 156 6.47 12.62 15.03
C SER A 156 5.86 13.79 15.81
N VAL A 157 4.64 13.61 16.32
CA VAL A 157 4.01 14.59 17.23
C VAL A 157 4.78 14.72 18.53
N LYS A 158 5.38 13.64 19.02
CA LYS A 158 6.24 13.68 20.23
C LYS A 158 7.40 14.66 20.05
N ASN A 159 8.03 14.65 18.88
CA ASN A 159 9.12 15.57 18.59
C ASN A 159 8.62 17.01 18.43
N ILE A 160 7.41 17.21 17.86
CA ILE A 160 6.79 18.54 17.77
C ILE A 160 6.49 19.09 19.16
N LYS A 161 5.97 18.28 20.09
CA LYS A 161 5.73 18.67 21.49
C LYS A 161 7.00 19.14 22.19
N ASN A 162 8.12 18.51 21.91
CA ASN A 162 9.42 18.79 22.53
C ASN A 162 10.21 19.89 21.78
N ALA A 163 9.73 20.36 20.63
CA ALA A 163 10.41 21.37 19.84
C ALA A 163 10.10 22.79 20.36
N SER A 164 11.07 23.69 20.23
CA SER A 164 10.86 25.10 20.53
C SER A 164 10.00 25.77 19.45
N ALA A 165 9.32 26.87 19.82
CA ALA A 165 8.60 27.70 18.83
C ALA A 165 9.53 28.18 17.72
N GLN A 166 10.80 28.48 18.03
CA GLN A 166 11.79 28.89 17.05
C GLN A 166 12.14 27.78 16.03
N ASP A 167 12.22 26.51 16.48
CA ASP A 167 12.44 25.40 15.57
C ASP A 167 11.24 25.14 14.66
N MET A 168 10.04 25.31 15.19
CA MET A 168 8.80 25.17 14.40
C MET A 168 8.72 26.23 13.29
N MET A 169 9.22 27.44 13.52
CA MET A 169 9.28 28.52 12.52
C MET A 169 10.19 28.20 11.31
N LYS A 170 11.13 27.27 11.44
CA LYS A 170 11.97 26.80 10.32
C LYS A 170 11.15 26.02 9.29
N VAL A 171 9.94 25.57 9.65
CA VAL A 171 9.06 24.85 8.75
C VAL A 171 8.28 25.83 7.87
N ARG A 172 8.37 25.66 6.56
CA ARG A 172 7.67 26.51 5.59
C ARG A 172 6.17 26.63 5.89
N GLY A 173 5.68 27.85 6.01
CA GLY A 173 4.26 28.14 6.26
C GLY A 173 3.85 28.16 7.74
N ILE A 174 4.80 28.04 8.67
CA ILE A 174 4.60 28.25 10.09
C ILE A 174 5.08 29.64 10.47
N SER A 175 4.16 30.53 10.81
CA SER A 175 4.46 31.87 11.32
C SER A 175 4.84 31.84 12.81
N LYS A 176 5.43 32.93 13.30
CA LYS A 176 5.72 33.10 14.73
C LYS A 176 4.48 32.89 15.60
N LEU A 177 3.37 33.55 15.27
CA LEU A 177 2.11 33.42 16.00
C LEU A 177 1.59 31.98 16.02
N LEU A 178 1.70 31.25 14.90
CA LEU A 178 1.25 29.86 14.82
C LEU A 178 2.18 28.92 15.60
N SER A 179 3.49 29.15 15.58
CA SER A 179 4.45 28.36 16.35
C SER A 179 4.25 28.52 17.86
N GLU A 180 3.96 29.74 18.31
CA GLU A 180 3.61 30.03 19.71
C GLU A 180 2.30 29.37 20.12
N LYS A 181 1.26 29.38 19.29
CA LYS A 181 0.01 28.64 19.52
C LYS A 181 0.25 27.11 19.63
N ILE A 182 1.06 26.54 18.75
CA ILE A 182 1.39 25.10 18.80
C ILE A 182 2.15 24.78 20.09
N TYR A 183 3.13 25.60 20.44
CA TYR A 183 3.92 25.42 21.66
C TYR A 183 3.04 25.50 22.91
N ALA A 184 2.20 26.52 23.01
CA ALA A 184 1.26 26.70 24.13
C ALA A 184 0.26 25.56 24.24
N TYR A 185 -0.23 25.03 23.13
CA TYR A 185 -1.17 23.90 23.12
C TYR A 185 -0.61 22.64 23.80
N PHE A 186 0.69 22.41 23.69
CA PHE A 186 1.33 21.23 24.25
C PHE A 186 2.01 21.44 25.59
N ASN A 187 2.34 22.67 25.96
CA ASN A 187 3.17 22.99 27.14
C ASN A 187 2.51 23.98 28.10
N GLY A 188 1.31 24.47 27.77
CA GLY A 188 0.45 25.30 28.64
C GLY A 188 -0.62 24.45 29.24
#